data_6a41f9d9f1288298ea1a546f25b88d84
#
_entry.id   6a41f9d9f1288298ea1a546f25b88d84
#
_cell.length_a   1.000
_cell.length_b   1.000
_cell.length_c   1.000
_cell.angle_alpha   90.00
_cell.angle_beta   90.00
_cell.angle_gamma   90.00
#
_symmetry.space_group_name_H-M   'P 1'
#
loop_
_entity.id
_entity.type
_entity.pdbx_description
1 polymer ?
#
loop_
_entity_poly.entity_id
_entity_poly.type
_entity_poly.pdbx_seq_one_letter_code
_entity_poly.pdbx_strand_id
1 'polypeptide(L)'
;WVARLLNCSGKVLPMCAEPMEIEADLVRAGKKRTVHGQAKAAKAPGKVVDVRLSPVHPKICPQTIKAIGQAEGIVLGPGSWFTSVIPHLLVPELAEALQTSPAGKVMVMNLQPHTDETEDLTVSGHIEAFRHFAPDLKIDVIIVDPTAIEDDDNLERAADSVGAKLIMRQVRAGSASEKHDPLRLAAALRDAFDGYLSEVGVFEL
;
A
#
# COMPACT_ATOMS: atom_id res chain seq x y z
N TRP A 1 -0.20 21.72 8.47
CA TRP A 1 0.52 21.68 9.75
C TRP A 1 1.48 20.50 9.82
N VAL A 2 1.05 19.24 9.52
CA VAL A 2 1.89 18.04 9.62
C VAL A 2 3.16 18.15 8.78
N ALA A 3 3.06 18.53 7.51
CA ALA A 3 4.20 18.68 6.62
C ALA A 3 5.21 19.74 7.16
N ARG A 4 4.69 20.82 7.74
CA ARG A 4 5.55 21.86 8.37
C ARG A 4 6.25 21.38 9.62
N LEU A 5 5.55 20.62 10.49
CA LEU A 5 6.14 20.04 11.70
C LEU A 5 7.24 19.02 11.38
N LEU A 6 7.07 18.26 10.30
CA LEU A 6 8.03 17.25 9.86
C LEU A 6 9.08 17.80 8.89
N ASN A 7 9.07 19.12 8.62
CA ASN A 7 9.96 19.77 7.65
C ASN A 7 9.96 19.08 6.27
N CYS A 8 8.77 18.63 5.82
CA CYS A 8 8.61 17.97 4.53
C CYS A 8 8.60 19.00 3.39
N SER A 9 9.22 18.66 2.28
CA SER A 9 9.16 19.44 1.04
C SER A 9 7.79 19.35 0.36
N GLY A 10 7.04 18.27 0.63
CA GLY A 10 5.73 17.99 0.05
C GLY A 10 4.56 18.46 0.89
N LYS A 11 3.36 18.06 0.47
CA LYS A 11 2.09 18.31 1.15
C LYS A 11 1.59 17.02 1.79
N VAL A 12 0.99 17.12 2.97
CA VAL A 12 0.20 16.04 3.57
C VAL A 12 -1.25 16.38 3.33
N LEU A 13 -1.94 15.54 2.58
CA LEU A 13 -3.34 15.69 2.22
C LEU A 13 -4.16 14.56 2.87
N PRO A 14 -5.32 14.87 3.43
CA PRO A 14 -6.20 13.84 3.97
C PRO A 14 -6.88 13.07 2.84
N MET A 15 -7.14 11.79 3.05
CA MET A 15 -7.93 10.95 2.16
C MET A 15 -9.36 11.51 2.02
N CYS A 16 -9.99 11.86 3.13
CA CYS A 16 -11.35 12.35 3.22
C CYS A 16 -11.43 13.74 3.87
N ALA A 17 -12.45 14.51 3.52
CA ALA A 17 -12.67 15.86 4.06
C ALA A 17 -13.46 15.86 5.39
N GLU A 18 -13.93 14.70 5.84
CA GLU A 18 -14.69 14.50 7.08
C GLU A 18 -14.10 13.35 7.89
N PRO A 19 -14.37 13.30 9.19
CA PRO A 19 -13.96 12.17 10.02
C PRO A 19 -14.54 10.86 9.52
N MET A 20 -13.73 9.82 9.49
CA MET A 20 -14.12 8.47 9.14
C MET A 20 -13.47 7.46 10.08
N GLU A 21 -14.10 6.34 10.25
CA GLU A 21 -13.57 5.22 11.01
C GLU A 21 -13.40 3.99 10.12
N ILE A 22 -12.46 3.13 10.51
CA ILE A 22 -12.26 1.81 9.92
C ILE A 22 -12.96 0.79 10.80
N GLU A 23 -13.75 -0.07 10.17
CA GLU A 23 -14.32 -1.25 10.78
C GLU A 23 -13.64 -2.48 10.18
N ALA A 24 -13.09 -3.35 11.01
CA ALA A 24 -12.45 -4.58 10.59
C ALA A 24 -13.14 -5.79 11.18
N ASP A 25 -13.45 -6.76 10.34
CA ASP A 25 -13.94 -8.08 10.76
C ASP A 25 -12.75 -9.02 10.90
N LEU A 26 -12.58 -9.56 12.09
CA LEU A 26 -11.50 -10.49 12.40
C LEU A 26 -12.06 -11.86 12.77
N VAL A 27 -11.32 -12.89 12.39
CA VAL A 27 -11.59 -14.28 12.78
C VAL A 27 -10.43 -14.78 13.66
N ARG A 28 -10.77 -15.30 14.85
CA ARG A 28 -9.83 -15.98 15.74
C ARG A 28 -10.49 -17.21 16.38
N ALA A 29 -9.82 -18.35 16.28
CA ALA A 29 -10.33 -19.62 16.78
C ALA A 29 -11.79 -19.91 16.32
N GLY A 30 -12.08 -19.64 15.05
CA GLY A 30 -13.40 -19.84 14.43
C GLY A 30 -14.47 -18.83 14.85
N LYS A 31 -14.15 -17.85 15.69
CA LYS A 31 -15.09 -16.80 16.10
C LYS A 31 -14.82 -15.52 15.33
N LYS A 32 -15.87 -14.97 14.70
CA LYS A 32 -15.85 -13.67 14.02
C LYS A 32 -16.19 -12.58 15.02
N ARG A 33 -15.46 -11.46 14.94
CA ARG A 33 -15.77 -10.22 15.68
C ARG A 33 -15.48 -9.01 14.82
N THR A 34 -16.23 -7.93 15.02
CA THR A 34 -15.98 -6.63 14.40
C THR A 34 -15.26 -5.72 15.39
N VAL A 35 -14.26 -5.01 14.91
CA VAL A 35 -13.48 -4.02 15.68
C VAL A 35 -13.62 -2.67 14.99
N HIS A 36 -13.91 -1.62 15.76
CA HIS A 36 -14.08 -0.26 15.28
C HIS A 36 -12.89 0.62 15.65
N GLY A 37 -12.40 1.38 14.70
CA GLY A 37 -11.31 2.34 14.83
C GLY A 37 -9.94 1.75 14.45
N GLN A 38 -9.17 2.54 13.70
CA GLN A 38 -7.88 2.16 13.12
C GLN A 38 -6.90 1.58 14.14
N ALA A 39 -6.67 2.29 15.25
CA ALA A 39 -5.69 1.87 16.25
C ALA A 39 -6.08 0.57 16.98
N LYS A 40 -7.38 0.30 17.11
CA LYS A 40 -7.87 -0.95 17.70
C LYS A 40 -7.78 -2.10 16.70
N ALA A 41 -8.12 -1.84 15.45
CA ALA A 41 -8.05 -2.84 14.38
C ALA A 41 -6.60 -3.30 14.16
N ALA A 42 -5.65 -2.36 14.10
CA ALA A 42 -4.22 -2.67 13.89
C ALA A 42 -3.58 -3.51 15.02
N LYS A 43 -4.15 -3.51 16.23
CA LYS A 43 -3.64 -4.25 17.39
C LYS A 43 -4.52 -5.44 17.77
N ALA A 44 -5.60 -5.64 17.05
CA ALA A 44 -6.56 -6.68 17.41
C ALA A 44 -6.08 -8.06 16.97
N PRO A 45 -5.94 -9.04 17.89
CA PRO A 45 -5.46 -10.36 17.51
C PRO A 45 -6.51 -11.10 16.69
N GLY A 46 -6.06 -11.73 15.60
CA GLY A 46 -6.85 -12.54 14.68
C GLY A 46 -6.67 -12.11 13.22
N LYS A 47 -7.02 -13.02 12.32
CA LYS A 47 -6.94 -12.77 10.88
C LYS A 47 -8.02 -11.78 10.45
N VAL A 48 -7.63 -10.69 9.81
CA VAL A 48 -8.57 -9.77 9.16
C VAL A 48 -9.17 -10.45 7.93
N VAL A 49 -10.50 -10.47 7.85
CA VAL A 49 -11.25 -11.10 6.75
C VAL A 49 -12.03 -10.09 5.94
N ASP A 50 -12.29 -8.91 6.49
CA ASP A 50 -12.96 -7.82 5.79
C ASP A 50 -12.65 -6.47 6.46
N VAL A 51 -12.64 -5.40 5.66
CA VAL A 51 -12.44 -4.02 6.13
C VAL A 51 -13.45 -3.11 5.46
N ARG A 52 -14.05 -2.22 6.22
CA ARG A 52 -15.03 -1.24 5.76
C ARG A 52 -14.75 0.14 6.33
N LEU A 53 -15.29 1.15 5.66
CA LEU A 53 -15.27 2.54 6.13
C LEU A 53 -16.63 2.91 6.74
N SER A 54 -16.60 3.72 7.77
CA SER A 54 -17.80 4.35 8.37
C SER A 54 -17.57 5.87 8.41
N PRO A 55 -18.34 6.68 7.62
CA PRO A 55 -19.38 6.28 6.67
C PRO A 55 -18.82 5.51 5.46
N VAL A 56 -19.65 4.70 4.80
CA VAL A 56 -19.27 3.87 3.63
C VAL A 56 -18.82 4.72 2.43
N HIS A 57 -19.41 5.92 2.28
CA HIS A 57 -19.06 6.89 1.25
C HIS A 57 -18.64 8.20 1.92
N PRO A 58 -17.40 8.27 2.45
CA PRO A 58 -16.91 9.48 3.09
C PRO A 58 -16.67 10.56 2.03
N LYS A 59 -16.92 11.81 2.40
CA LYS A 59 -16.67 12.95 1.51
C LYS A 59 -15.17 13.05 1.20
N ILE A 60 -14.82 12.95 -0.07
CA ILE A 60 -13.43 12.99 -0.51
C ILE A 60 -12.79 14.38 -0.35
N CYS A 61 -11.48 14.42 -0.20
CA CYS A 61 -10.69 15.64 -0.27
C CYS A 61 -10.34 15.97 -1.74
N PRO A 62 -10.87 17.06 -2.33
CA PRO A 62 -10.64 17.38 -3.75
C PRO A 62 -9.15 17.59 -4.08
N GLN A 63 -8.37 18.11 -3.11
CA GLN A 63 -6.94 18.33 -3.29
C GLN A 63 -6.18 17.00 -3.47
N THR A 64 -6.65 15.93 -2.84
CA THR A 64 -6.04 14.59 -2.96
C THR A 64 -6.28 14.02 -4.36
N ILE A 65 -7.50 14.10 -4.88
CA ILE A 65 -7.81 13.71 -6.27
C ILE A 65 -6.95 14.49 -7.27
N LYS A 66 -6.88 15.81 -7.08
CA LYS A 66 -6.04 16.64 -7.94
C LYS A 66 -4.57 16.25 -7.90
N ALA A 67 -4.04 15.93 -6.71
CA ALA A 67 -2.65 15.51 -6.56
C ALA A 67 -2.38 14.18 -7.26
N ILE A 68 -3.29 13.21 -7.17
CA ILE A 68 -3.19 11.92 -7.86
C ILE A 68 -3.22 12.12 -9.39
N GLY A 69 -4.16 12.96 -9.89
CA GLY A 69 -4.26 13.22 -11.32
C GLY A 69 -3.10 14.01 -11.92
N GLN A 70 -2.27 14.64 -11.09
CA GLN A 70 -1.08 15.41 -11.50
C GLN A 70 0.23 14.68 -11.18
N ALA A 71 0.16 13.51 -10.57
CA ALA A 71 1.34 12.74 -10.23
C ALA A 71 1.98 12.11 -11.47
N GLU A 72 3.30 12.09 -11.51
CA GLU A 72 4.10 11.34 -12.49
C GLU A 72 4.41 9.94 -11.98
N GLY A 73 4.44 9.77 -10.65
CA GLY A 73 4.61 8.50 -9.97
C GLY A 73 3.76 8.42 -8.70
N ILE A 74 3.24 7.24 -8.40
CA ILE A 74 2.45 6.94 -7.21
C ILE A 74 3.11 5.80 -6.47
N VAL A 75 3.33 5.99 -5.16
CA VAL A 75 3.86 4.94 -4.28
C VAL A 75 2.76 4.50 -3.31
N LEU A 76 2.51 3.20 -3.27
CA LEU A 76 1.59 2.56 -2.35
C LEU A 76 2.38 1.82 -1.27
N GLY A 77 2.11 2.08 -0.01
CA GLY A 77 2.89 1.55 1.11
C GLY A 77 4.25 2.21 1.29
N PRO A 78 5.12 1.66 2.15
CA PRO A 78 4.81 0.61 3.13
C PRO A 78 3.88 1.12 4.24
N GLY A 79 3.32 0.19 5.01
CA GLY A 79 2.46 0.54 6.15
C GLY A 79 1.57 -0.62 6.55
N SER A 80 0.87 -0.42 7.65
CA SER A 80 -0.15 -1.35 8.15
C SER A 80 -1.18 -1.64 7.05
N TRP A 81 -1.30 -2.90 6.63
CA TRP A 81 -1.96 -3.26 5.38
C TRP A 81 -3.44 -2.91 5.38
N PHE A 82 -4.18 -3.48 6.33
CA PHE A 82 -5.63 -3.32 6.41
C PHE A 82 -6.08 -1.99 7.03
N THR A 83 -5.19 -1.31 7.76
CA THR A 83 -5.55 -0.07 8.45
C THR A 83 -4.92 1.19 7.87
N SER A 84 -3.98 1.06 6.92
CA SER A 84 -3.31 2.21 6.30
C SER A 84 -3.25 2.16 4.77
N VAL A 85 -3.06 0.99 4.15
CA VAL A 85 -3.00 0.86 2.68
C VAL A 85 -4.38 0.65 2.09
N ILE A 86 -5.06 -0.42 2.49
CA ILE A 86 -6.39 -0.82 1.97
C ILE A 86 -7.47 0.26 2.12
N PRO A 87 -7.55 1.03 3.21
CA PRO A 87 -8.60 2.05 3.36
C PRO A 87 -8.67 3.08 2.24
N HIS A 88 -7.53 3.42 1.61
CA HIS A 88 -7.51 4.33 0.48
C HIS A 88 -8.23 3.75 -0.76
N LEU A 89 -8.25 2.44 -0.89
CA LEU A 89 -8.87 1.73 -1.99
C LEU A 89 -10.38 1.53 -1.79
N LEU A 90 -10.85 1.71 -0.56
CA LEU A 90 -12.27 1.58 -0.19
C LEU A 90 -13.08 2.86 -0.43
N VAL A 91 -12.42 3.97 -0.76
CA VAL A 91 -13.09 5.21 -1.17
C VAL A 91 -13.24 5.19 -2.68
N PRO A 92 -14.46 5.07 -3.24
CA PRO A 92 -14.67 4.81 -4.67
C PRO A 92 -13.99 5.83 -5.58
N GLU A 93 -14.13 7.12 -5.29
CA GLU A 93 -13.55 8.19 -6.12
C GLU A 93 -12.02 8.21 -6.04
N LEU A 94 -11.45 7.76 -4.91
CA LEU A 94 -10.00 7.66 -4.74
C LEU A 94 -9.46 6.45 -5.49
N ALA A 95 -10.15 5.32 -5.40
CA ALA A 95 -9.82 4.12 -6.16
C ALA A 95 -9.88 4.38 -7.67
N GLU A 96 -10.94 5.05 -8.15
CA GLU A 96 -11.08 5.47 -9.54
C GLU A 96 -9.94 6.41 -9.98
N ALA A 97 -9.60 7.41 -9.15
CA ALA A 97 -8.50 8.32 -9.45
C ALA A 97 -7.15 7.60 -9.55
N LEU A 98 -6.89 6.64 -8.67
CA LEU A 98 -5.68 5.80 -8.71
C LEU A 98 -5.66 4.91 -9.97
N GLN A 99 -6.80 4.31 -10.31
CA GLN A 99 -6.94 3.42 -11.45
C GLN A 99 -6.77 4.16 -12.79
N THR A 100 -7.36 5.35 -12.91
CA THR A 100 -7.34 6.14 -14.15
C THR A 100 -6.11 7.02 -14.30
N SER A 101 -5.31 7.17 -13.23
CA SER A 101 -4.06 7.95 -13.30
C SER A 101 -3.06 7.32 -14.27
N PRO A 102 -2.45 8.11 -15.18
CA PRO A 102 -1.38 7.63 -16.06
C PRO A 102 -0.04 7.46 -15.35
N ALA A 103 0.07 7.87 -14.10
CA ALA A 103 1.29 7.77 -13.29
C ALA A 103 1.76 6.32 -13.13
N GLY A 104 3.06 6.11 -13.19
CA GLY A 104 3.65 4.83 -12.79
C GLY A 104 3.35 4.50 -11.33
N LYS A 105 2.91 3.28 -11.05
CA LYS A 105 2.47 2.83 -9.71
C LYS A 105 3.44 1.83 -9.14
N VAL A 106 4.09 2.20 -8.06
CA VAL A 106 5.06 1.36 -7.35
C VAL A 106 4.49 0.97 -5.99
N MET A 107 4.47 -0.32 -5.70
CA MET A 107 4.10 -0.84 -4.39
C MET A 107 5.36 -1.21 -3.61
N VAL A 108 5.47 -0.75 -2.37
CA VAL A 108 6.56 -1.10 -1.46
C VAL A 108 6.04 -2.04 -0.39
N MET A 109 6.57 -3.26 -0.35
CA MET A 109 6.14 -4.26 0.61
C MET A 109 6.73 -4.02 1.99
N ASN A 110 6.02 -4.46 3.02
CA ASN A 110 6.49 -4.41 4.39
C ASN A 110 7.70 -5.34 4.58
N LEU A 111 8.63 -4.94 5.45
CA LEU A 111 9.81 -5.73 5.81
C LEU A 111 9.48 -6.93 6.71
N GLN A 112 8.36 -6.83 7.40
CA GLN A 112 7.79 -7.90 8.19
C GLN A 112 6.35 -8.10 7.72
N PRO A 113 6.08 -9.14 6.91
CA PRO A 113 4.72 -9.44 6.47
C PRO A 113 3.82 -9.88 7.62
N HIS A 114 4.39 -10.54 8.64
CA HIS A 114 3.66 -11.07 9.78
C HIS A 114 3.60 -10.03 10.91
N THR A 115 2.49 -9.32 11.00
CA THR A 115 2.14 -8.43 12.13
C THR A 115 0.81 -8.86 12.72
N ASP A 116 0.36 -8.23 13.82
CA ASP A 116 -0.90 -8.59 14.49
C ASP A 116 -2.09 -8.71 13.53
N GLU A 117 -2.22 -7.76 12.57
CA GLU A 117 -3.31 -7.75 11.59
C GLU A 117 -3.08 -8.68 10.38
N THR A 118 -1.84 -9.13 10.16
CA THR A 118 -1.40 -9.93 9.02
C THR A 118 -0.61 -11.17 9.44
N GLU A 119 -0.89 -11.71 10.63
CA GLU A 119 -0.15 -12.82 11.26
C GLU A 119 0.07 -14.02 10.33
N ASP A 120 -0.91 -14.32 9.49
CA ASP A 120 -0.88 -15.47 8.56
C ASP A 120 -0.57 -15.07 7.10
N LEU A 121 -0.20 -13.82 6.82
CA LEU A 121 0.01 -13.37 5.44
C LEU A 121 1.49 -13.38 5.06
N THR A 122 1.81 -14.06 3.97
CA THR A 122 3.08 -13.93 3.25
C THR A 122 3.08 -12.64 2.41
N VAL A 123 4.18 -12.34 1.73
CA VAL A 123 4.23 -11.22 0.78
C VAL A 123 3.21 -11.40 -0.34
N SER A 124 3.09 -12.61 -0.90
CA SER A 124 2.04 -12.92 -1.90
C SER A 124 0.64 -12.75 -1.34
N GLY A 125 0.39 -13.15 -0.10
CA GLY A 125 -0.90 -12.96 0.57
C GLY A 125 -1.31 -11.50 0.72
N HIS A 126 -0.35 -10.59 0.92
CA HIS A 126 -0.62 -9.15 0.91
C HIS A 126 -1.04 -8.65 -0.48
N ILE A 127 -0.39 -9.12 -1.54
CA ILE A 127 -0.73 -8.76 -2.92
C ILE A 127 -2.12 -9.31 -3.29
N GLU A 128 -2.43 -10.54 -2.89
CA GLU A 128 -3.75 -11.13 -3.09
C GLU A 128 -4.85 -10.36 -2.34
N ALA A 129 -4.59 -9.94 -1.10
CA ALA A 129 -5.50 -9.09 -0.35
C ALA A 129 -5.70 -7.74 -1.05
N PHE A 130 -4.63 -7.11 -1.55
CA PHE A 130 -4.74 -5.88 -2.34
C PHE A 130 -5.65 -6.08 -3.56
N ARG A 131 -5.42 -7.14 -4.34
CA ARG A 131 -6.24 -7.46 -5.50
C ARG A 131 -7.70 -7.71 -5.16
N HIS A 132 -7.98 -8.29 -3.99
CA HIS A 132 -9.35 -8.51 -3.51
C HIS A 132 -10.11 -7.18 -3.34
N PHE A 133 -9.46 -6.17 -2.75
CA PHE A 133 -10.08 -4.85 -2.51
C PHE A 133 -10.01 -3.89 -3.72
N ALA A 134 -9.09 -4.10 -4.64
CA ALA A 134 -8.90 -3.26 -5.82
C ALA A 134 -8.58 -4.12 -7.06
N PRO A 135 -9.53 -4.94 -7.55
CA PRO A 135 -9.28 -5.93 -8.61
C PRO A 135 -8.85 -5.31 -9.95
N ASP A 136 -9.26 -4.07 -10.21
CA ASP A 136 -8.99 -3.37 -11.46
C ASP A 136 -7.77 -2.43 -11.39
N LEU A 137 -7.20 -2.21 -10.20
CA LEU A 137 -6.03 -1.36 -10.03
C LEU A 137 -4.75 -2.12 -10.38
N LYS A 138 -4.09 -1.70 -11.44
CA LYS A 138 -2.81 -2.25 -11.86
C LYS A 138 -1.66 -1.60 -11.12
N ILE A 139 -0.62 -2.38 -10.86
CA ILE A 139 0.65 -1.96 -10.28
C ILE A 139 1.73 -2.25 -11.31
N ASP A 140 2.64 -1.30 -11.54
CA ASP A 140 3.72 -1.50 -12.53
C ASP A 140 4.91 -2.21 -11.91
N VAL A 141 5.26 -1.86 -10.67
CA VAL A 141 6.42 -2.44 -9.96
C VAL A 141 6.08 -2.72 -8.51
N ILE A 142 6.54 -3.88 -8.02
CA ILE A 142 6.53 -4.22 -6.59
C ILE A 142 7.97 -4.31 -6.10
N ILE A 143 8.32 -3.51 -5.08
CA ILE A 143 9.62 -3.56 -4.41
C ILE A 143 9.50 -4.43 -3.16
N VAL A 144 10.34 -5.47 -3.10
CA VAL A 144 10.40 -6.43 -2.00
C VAL A 144 11.82 -6.53 -1.47
N ASP A 145 11.97 -6.49 -0.15
CA ASP A 145 13.26 -6.84 0.49
C ASP A 145 13.39 -8.36 0.49
N PRO A 146 14.51 -8.94 -0.01
CA PRO A 146 14.70 -10.39 -0.03
C PRO A 146 14.55 -11.06 1.34
N THR A 147 14.82 -10.34 2.42
CA THR A 147 14.69 -10.87 3.79
C THR A 147 13.24 -10.94 4.30
N ALA A 148 12.29 -10.39 3.55
CA ALA A 148 10.85 -10.48 3.85
C ALA A 148 10.18 -11.68 3.17
N ILE A 149 10.91 -12.37 2.27
CA ILE A 149 10.41 -13.52 1.52
C ILE A 149 10.81 -14.78 2.27
N GLU A 150 9.85 -15.44 2.89
CA GLU A 150 10.01 -16.75 3.52
C GLU A 150 9.17 -17.76 2.74
N ASP A 151 9.82 -18.71 2.02
CA ASP A 151 9.19 -19.82 1.27
C ASP A 151 7.91 -19.46 0.51
N ASP A 152 7.95 -18.32 -0.22
CA ASP A 152 6.79 -17.77 -0.92
C ASP A 152 6.82 -18.12 -2.42
N ASP A 153 6.54 -19.39 -2.73
CA ASP A 153 6.48 -19.91 -4.10
C ASP A 153 5.41 -19.24 -4.98
N ASN A 154 4.51 -18.45 -4.39
CA ASN A 154 3.41 -17.79 -5.08
C ASN A 154 3.69 -16.33 -5.41
N LEU A 155 4.84 -15.79 -4.99
CA LEU A 155 5.13 -14.37 -5.09
C LEU A 155 5.08 -13.83 -6.53
N GLU A 156 5.71 -14.54 -7.47
CA GLU A 156 5.70 -14.15 -8.89
C GLU A 156 4.27 -14.16 -9.46
N ARG A 157 3.52 -15.24 -9.20
CA ARG A 157 2.12 -15.33 -9.64
C ARG A 157 1.24 -14.24 -9.04
N ALA A 158 1.46 -13.90 -7.77
CA ALA A 158 0.73 -12.81 -7.12
C ALA A 158 1.05 -11.47 -7.78
N ALA A 159 2.32 -11.18 -8.06
CA ALA A 159 2.75 -9.97 -8.76
C ALA A 159 2.15 -9.89 -10.17
N ASP A 160 2.21 -10.97 -10.94
CA ASP A 160 1.60 -11.05 -12.29
C ASP A 160 0.08 -10.77 -12.23
N SER A 161 -0.59 -11.21 -11.18
CA SER A 161 -2.05 -11.03 -11.04
C SER A 161 -2.49 -9.57 -10.94
N VAL A 162 -1.59 -8.67 -10.54
CA VAL A 162 -1.81 -7.22 -10.49
C VAL A 162 -1.06 -6.48 -11.61
N GLY A 163 -0.37 -7.22 -12.50
CA GLY A 163 0.38 -6.71 -13.65
C GLY A 163 1.77 -6.18 -13.32
N ALA A 164 2.30 -6.51 -12.14
CA ALA A 164 3.52 -5.91 -11.63
C ALA A 164 4.78 -6.72 -11.95
N LYS A 165 5.89 -5.98 -12.21
CA LYS A 165 7.25 -6.53 -12.19
C LYS A 165 7.79 -6.53 -10.75
N LEU A 166 8.49 -7.59 -10.38
CA LEU A 166 9.16 -7.68 -9.08
C LEU A 166 10.56 -7.06 -9.14
N ILE A 167 10.86 -6.17 -8.20
CA ILE A 167 12.20 -5.67 -7.94
C ILE A 167 12.61 -6.14 -6.53
N MET A 168 13.54 -7.10 -6.48
CA MET A 168 14.12 -7.53 -5.22
C MET A 168 15.33 -6.65 -4.91
N ARG A 169 15.22 -5.84 -3.85
CA ARG A 169 16.29 -4.94 -3.37
C ARG A 169 16.36 -4.97 -1.87
N GLN A 170 17.58 -4.97 -1.34
CA GLN A 170 17.80 -4.83 0.08
C GLN A 170 17.49 -3.38 0.50
N VAL A 171 16.27 -3.16 1.00
CA VAL A 171 15.78 -1.85 1.44
C VAL A 171 15.68 -1.71 2.96
N ARG A 172 16.02 -2.77 3.70
CA ARG A 172 16.08 -2.80 5.16
C ARG A 172 17.28 -2.01 5.68
N ALA A 173 17.14 -1.25 6.77
CA ALA A 173 18.19 -0.43 7.38
C ALA A 173 19.31 -1.25 8.09
N GLY A 174 19.16 -2.56 8.20
CA GLY A 174 20.10 -3.50 8.82
C GLY A 174 19.43 -4.84 9.04
N SER A 175 20.18 -5.91 9.22
CA SER A 175 19.69 -7.29 9.23
C SER A 175 18.58 -7.54 10.28
N ALA A 176 18.59 -6.83 11.39
CA ALA A 176 17.59 -6.94 12.45
C ALA A 176 16.62 -5.72 12.53
N SER A 177 16.70 -4.78 11.57
CA SER A 177 15.87 -3.58 11.60
C SER A 177 14.48 -3.86 11.04
N GLU A 178 13.45 -3.32 11.67
CA GLU A 178 12.07 -3.30 11.16
C GLU A 178 11.80 -2.07 10.28
N LYS A 179 12.84 -1.24 10.02
CA LYS A 179 12.72 0.02 9.28
C LYS A 179 13.40 -0.08 7.92
N HIS A 180 12.79 0.54 6.95
CA HIS A 180 13.43 0.79 5.66
C HIS A 180 14.59 1.77 5.81
N ASP A 181 15.67 1.51 5.09
CA ASP A 181 16.76 2.48 4.90
C ASP A 181 16.31 3.53 3.89
N PRO A 182 16.29 4.82 4.24
CA PRO A 182 15.78 5.85 3.34
C PRO A 182 16.57 5.97 2.02
N LEU A 183 17.89 5.77 2.06
CA LEU A 183 18.72 5.89 0.87
C LEU A 183 18.57 4.68 -0.05
N ARG A 184 18.53 3.47 0.52
CA ARG A 184 18.29 2.24 -0.25
C ARG A 184 16.90 2.22 -0.86
N LEU A 185 15.88 2.65 -0.10
CA LEU A 185 14.51 2.73 -0.60
C LEU A 185 14.41 3.80 -1.71
N ALA A 186 15.04 4.97 -1.54
CA ALA A 186 15.06 6.00 -2.57
C ALA A 186 15.75 5.51 -3.86
N ALA A 187 16.85 4.75 -3.75
CA ALA A 187 17.50 4.14 -4.90
C ALA A 187 16.60 3.11 -5.60
N ALA A 188 15.93 2.26 -4.83
CA ALA A 188 15.00 1.27 -5.38
C ALA A 188 13.79 1.91 -6.08
N LEU A 189 13.23 2.99 -5.51
CA LEU A 189 12.17 3.77 -6.13
C LEU A 189 12.63 4.44 -7.41
N ARG A 190 13.83 5.04 -7.42
CA ARG A 190 14.40 5.61 -8.65
C ARG A 190 14.53 4.53 -9.74
N ASP A 191 15.13 3.37 -9.42
CA ASP A 191 15.29 2.27 -10.37
C ASP A 191 13.93 1.80 -10.92
N ALA A 192 12.89 1.77 -10.07
CA ALA A 192 11.54 1.38 -10.46
C ALA A 192 10.91 2.39 -11.44
N PHE A 193 11.03 3.70 -11.15
CA PHE A 193 10.45 4.74 -12.00
C PHE A 193 11.27 4.94 -13.30
N ASP A 194 12.59 4.90 -13.25
CA ASP A 194 13.44 5.02 -14.43
C ASP A 194 13.19 3.84 -15.40
N GLY A 195 13.04 2.62 -14.88
CA GLY A 195 12.67 1.44 -15.65
C GLY A 195 11.30 1.58 -16.32
N TYR A 196 10.30 2.07 -15.57
CA TYR A 196 8.96 2.31 -16.06
C TYR A 196 8.96 3.40 -17.17
N LEU A 197 9.59 4.54 -16.93
CA LEU A 197 9.63 5.66 -17.87
C LEU A 197 10.35 5.31 -19.17
N SER A 198 11.40 4.49 -19.12
CA SER A 198 12.10 4.03 -20.32
C SER A 198 11.27 3.09 -21.20
N GLU A 199 10.39 2.28 -20.60
CA GLU A 199 9.49 1.37 -21.33
C GLU A 199 8.28 2.08 -21.94
N VAL A 200 7.79 3.15 -21.31
CA VAL A 200 6.65 3.95 -21.80
C VAL A 200 7.06 5.01 -22.84
N GLY A 201 8.37 5.13 -23.11
CA GLY A 201 8.86 6.03 -24.18
C GLY A 201 8.73 7.54 -23.85
N VAL A 202 8.74 7.90 -22.56
CA VAL A 202 8.55 9.29 -22.10
C VAL A 202 9.83 10.14 -22.17
N PHE A 203 10.98 9.58 -22.57
CA PHE A 203 12.21 10.31 -22.81
C PHE A 203 12.76 10.11 -24.22
N GLU A 204 12.23 10.87 -25.18
CA GLU A 204 13.07 11.43 -26.23
C GLU A 204 13.47 12.85 -25.77
N LEU A 205 14.73 13.01 -25.39
CA LEU A 205 15.37 14.31 -25.22
C LEU A 205 15.76 14.87 -26.58
#